data_e7681bd7f7101815615323ceac166ec0
#
_entry.id   e7681bd7f7101815615323ceac166ec0
#
_cell.length_a   1.000
_cell.length_b   1.000
_cell.length_c   1.000
_cell.angle_alpha   90.00
_cell.angle_beta   90.00
_cell.angle_gamma   90.00
#
_symmetry.space_group_name_H-M   'P 1'
#
loop_
_entity.id
_entity.type
_entity.pdbx_description
1 polymer ?
#
loop_
_entity_poly.entity_id
_entity_poly.type
_entity_poly.pdbx_seq_one_letter_code
_entity_poly.pdbx_strand_id
1 'polypeptide(L)'
;MLEPTLKMRHRLFRSFLLLLTLGLMVQAPAQAAEKKTFKIAWSIYVGWMPWDYAADSGILKKWADKYGIRIELTQVNDYVESINQYTAGQFDACVMTNMDMLTIPAAGGVDSTALIIGDYSNGNDGIVLKGTGKKLADIKGQQVNLVELSVSHYLLARGLASVGLAERDVKVVNTSDADIVAASAAASVTAVVTWKPLLTEILERPGNSLVFDSSKTAGEILDLMVVNSKVLKDNPKLGRALVGAWFETLAVMQAKDAKGTAALTHMAKASGADLAQFNGMLATTNMYWTPQTALAAFNSPDLIKTNDLVRKFSFEKGLLGEGAKSADAVGIEFPAGKTLGSSSNIRMRFDPSYVKLAADGKL
;
A
#
# COMPACT_ATOMS: atom_id res chain seq x y z
N MET A 1 81.53 28.11 -30.31
CA MET A 1 81.04 26.90 -29.68
C MET A 1 79.79 27.23 -28.80
N LEU A 2 78.64 27.34 -29.40
CA LEU A 2 77.37 27.60 -28.74
C LEU A 2 76.23 27.09 -29.66
N GLU A 3 75.88 25.81 -29.57
CA GLU A 3 74.55 25.32 -29.94
C GLU A 3 74.43 23.83 -29.65
N PRO A 4 73.89 23.47 -28.50
CA PRO A 4 73.04 22.31 -28.48
C PRO A 4 71.74 22.49 -27.61
N THR A 5 71.43 23.66 -27.06
CA THR A 5 70.31 23.81 -26.11
C THR A 5 68.94 24.10 -26.74
N LEU A 6 68.88 24.48 -28.03
CA LEU A 6 67.59 24.84 -28.65
C LEU A 6 66.77 23.66 -29.18
N LYS A 7 67.44 22.58 -29.58
CA LYS A 7 66.76 21.36 -30.11
C LYS A 7 66.11 20.50 -29.02
N MET A 8 66.55 20.59 -27.82
CA MET A 8 66.01 19.80 -26.69
C MET A 8 64.68 20.38 -26.13
N ARG A 9 64.54 21.71 -26.24
CA ARG A 9 63.29 22.39 -25.80
C ARG A 9 62.12 22.11 -26.68
N HIS A 10 62.29 21.97 -27.99
CA HIS A 10 61.19 21.63 -28.93
C HIS A 10 60.72 20.16 -28.86
N ARG A 11 61.56 19.24 -28.41
CA ARG A 11 61.15 17.84 -28.20
C ARG A 11 60.33 17.66 -26.91
N LEU A 12 60.70 18.35 -25.85
CA LEU A 12 59.92 18.33 -24.58
C LEU A 12 58.56 19.03 -24.74
N PHE A 13 58.45 20.09 -25.56
CA PHE A 13 57.18 20.79 -25.76
C PHE A 13 56.21 19.95 -26.66
N ARG A 14 56.70 19.21 -27.61
CA ARG A 14 55.88 18.29 -28.42
C ARG A 14 55.39 17.07 -27.67
N SER A 15 56.18 16.54 -26.71
CA SER A 15 55.77 15.43 -25.86
C SER A 15 54.75 15.86 -24.81
N PHE A 16 54.80 17.11 -24.31
CA PHE A 16 53.83 17.64 -23.39
C PHE A 16 52.47 17.96 -24.06
N LEU A 17 52.46 18.38 -25.31
CA LEU A 17 51.23 18.63 -26.08
C LEU A 17 50.52 17.32 -26.46
N LEU A 18 51.28 16.20 -26.68
CA LEU A 18 50.71 14.89 -26.98
C LEU A 18 50.09 14.22 -25.73
N LEU A 19 50.58 14.52 -24.53
CA LEU A 19 50.04 14.03 -23.26
C LEU A 19 48.77 14.80 -22.81
N LEU A 20 48.61 16.06 -23.26
CA LEU A 20 47.39 16.85 -22.92
C LEU A 20 46.18 16.50 -23.78
N THR A 21 46.40 15.87 -24.97
CA THR A 21 45.28 15.46 -25.85
C THR A 21 44.74 14.07 -25.53
N LEU A 22 45.43 13.27 -24.69
CA LEU A 22 44.93 11.96 -24.25
C LEU A 22 44.05 12.03 -22.98
N GLY A 23 43.92 13.22 -22.31
CA GLY A 23 43.19 13.41 -21.08
C GLY A 23 41.73 13.83 -21.21
N LEU A 24 41.24 14.08 -22.42
CA LEU A 24 39.84 14.42 -22.73
C LEU A 24 39.10 13.23 -23.34
N MET A 25 39.27 12.03 -22.79
CA MET A 25 38.19 11.05 -22.91
C MET A 25 37.03 11.59 -22.08
N VAL A 26 36.11 12.23 -22.77
CA VAL A 26 34.76 12.52 -22.27
C VAL A 26 34.22 11.21 -21.68
N GLN A 27 34.28 11.10 -20.34
CA GLN A 27 33.50 10.09 -19.67
C GLN A 27 32.04 10.42 -19.97
N ALA A 28 31.50 9.81 -21.02
CA ALA A 28 30.07 9.76 -21.21
C ALA A 28 29.49 9.28 -19.88
N PRO A 29 28.53 10.00 -19.27
CA PRO A 29 27.92 9.52 -18.04
C PRO A 29 27.46 8.09 -18.33
N ALA A 30 27.96 7.13 -17.54
CA ALA A 30 27.51 5.76 -17.63
C ALA A 30 26.00 5.81 -17.40
N GLN A 31 25.23 5.70 -18.46
CA GLN A 31 23.78 5.67 -18.38
C GLN A 31 23.45 4.42 -17.58
N ALA A 32 23.01 4.60 -16.34
CA ALA A 32 22.63 3.48 -15.49
C ALA A 32 21.68 2.61 -16.29
N ALA A 33 21.98 1.30 -16.38
CA ALA A 33 21.15 0.38 -17.14
C ALA A 33 19.69 0.50 -16.67
N GLU A 34 18.76 0.63 -17.60
CA GLU A 34 17.33 0.73 -17.31
C GLU A 34 16.93 -0.47 -16.43
N LYS A 35 16.34 -0.19 -15.26
CA LYS A 35 15.84 -1.25 -14.38
C LYS A 35 14.72 -2.00 -15.10
N LYS A 36 14.85 -3.32 -15.20
CA LYS A 36 13.88 -4.17 -15.91
C LYS A 36 13.10 -5.12 -14.99
N THR A 37 13.60 -5.34 -13.77
CA THR A 37 12.95 -6.23 -12.80
C THR A 37 12.48 -5.42 -11.61
N PHE A 38 11.22 -5.58 -11.23
CA PHE A 38 10.57 -4.88 -10.13
C PHE A 38 9.98 -5.89 -9.15
N LYS A 39 10.20 -5.64 -7.87
CA LYS A 39 9.72 -6.46 -6.77
C LYS A 39 8.54 -5.79 -6.09
N ILE A 40 7.46 -6.53 -5.87
CA ILE A 40 6.23 -6.02 -5.27
C ILE A 40 5.85 -6.91 -4.09
N ALA A 41 5.63 -6.30 -2.93
CA ALA A 41 5.10 -6.99 -1.76
C ALA A 41 3.58 -6.88 -1.70
N TRP A 42 2.94 -7.93 -1.21
CA TRP A 42 1.52 -7.94 -0.86
C TRP A 42 1.27 -8.86 0.34
N SER A 43 0.18 -8.63 1.06
CA SER A 43 -0.28 -9.48 2.16
C SER A 43 -1.74 -9.87 1.96
N ILE A 44 -2.20 -10.87 2.74
CA ILE A 44 -3.55 -11.42 2.59
C ILE A 44 -4.58 -10.44 3.15
N TYR A 45 -5.41 -9.93 2.25
CA TYR A 45 -6.64 -9.19 2.49
C TYR A 45 -7.58 -9.46 1.30
N VAL A 46 -8.86 -9.56 1.55
CA VAL A 46 -9.82 -9.97 0.50
C VAL A 46 -9.77 -9.05 -0.73
N GLY A 47 -9.60 -7.74 -0.55
CA GLY A 47 -9.47 -6.76 -1.62
C GLY A 47 -8.14 -6.82 -2.38
N TRP A 48 -7.11 -7.50 -1.82
CA TRP A 48 -5.81 -7.66 -2.49
C TRP A 48 -5.60 -9.02 -3.14
N MET A 49 -6.52 -9.98 -2.93
CA MET A 49 -6.46 -11.30 -3.58
C MET A 49 -6.41 -11.25 -5.13
N PRO A 50 -6.91 -10.19 -5.81
CA PRO A 50 -6.70 -10.06 -7.24
C PRO A 50 -5.24 -10.06 -7.68
N TRP A 51 -4.29 -9.63 -6.85
CA TRP A 51 -2.86 -9.67 -7.16
C TRP A 51 -2.32 -11.10 -7.23
N ASP A 52 -2.73 -11.96 -6.28
CA ASP A 52 -2.39 -13.38 -6.29
C ASP A 52 -2.86 -14.05 -7.59
N TYR A 53 -4.13 -13.87 -7.93
CA TYR A 53 -4.69 -14.42 -9.15
C TYR A 53 -4.03 -13.83 -10.42
N ALA A 54 -3.71 -12.53 -10.44
CA ALA A 54 -3.02 -11.90 -11.56
C ALA A 54 -1.65 -12.55 -11.83
N ALA A 55 -0.94 -12.92 -10.77
CA ALA A 55 0.34 -13.61 -10.88
C ALA A 55 0.16 -15.05 -11.36
N ASP A 56 -0.72 -15.84 -10.72
CA ASP A 56 -0.93 -17.26 -11.02
C ASP A 56 -1.53 -17.49 -12.42
N SER A 57 -2.51 -16.67 -12.81
CA SER A 57 -3.16 -16.75 -14.13
C SER A 57 -2.29 -16.27 -15.30
N GLY A 58 -1.13 -15.65 -15.01
CA GLY A 58 -0.25 -15.06 -16.01
C GLY A 58 -0.69 -13.68 -16.52
N ILE A 59 -1.76 -13.08 -15.98
CA ILE A 59 -2.20 -11.72 -16.35
C ILE A 59 -1.09 -10.70 -16.03
N LEU A 60 -0.49 -10.77 -14.83
CA LEU A 60 0.59 -9.88 -14.44
C LEU A 60 1.79 -10.03 -15.38
N LYS A 61 2.17 -11.26 -15.73
CA LYS A 61 3.24 -11.54 -16.69
C LYS A 61 2.94 -10.96 -18.07
N LYS A 62 1.73 -11.15 -18.58
CA LYS A 62 1.29 -10.61 -19.89
C LYS A 62 1.49 -9.10 -19.96
N TRP A 63 1.09 -8.36 -18.91
CA TRP A 63 1.25 -6.92 -18.87
C TRP A 63 2.70 -6.48 -18.70
N ALA A 64 3.49 -7.22 -17.91
CA ALA A 64 4.92 -6.97 -17.78
C ALA A 64 5.65 -7.18 -19.12
N ASP A 65 5.37 -8.28 -19.81
CA ASP A 65 5.95 -8.59 -21.13
C ASP A 65 5.59 -7.51 -22.18
N LYS A 66 4.34 -7.02 -22.18
CA LYS A 66 3.88 -5.92 -23.06
C LYS A 66 4.79 -4.70 -22.98
N TYR A 67 5.33 -4.42 -21.80
CA TYR A 67 6.19 -3.26 -21.54
C TYR A 67 7.69 -3.60 -21.48
N GLY A 68 8.07 -4.86 -21.73
CA GLY A 68 9.45 -5.32 -21.72
C GLY A 68 10.10 -5.26 -20.34
N ILE A 69 9.33 -5.51 -19.29
CA ILE A 69 9.77 -5.55 -17.89
C ILE A 69 9.42 -6.90 -17.25
N ARG A 70 10.00 -7.16 -16.09
CA ARG A 70 9.67 -8.29 -15.22
C ARG A 70 9.13 -7.78 -13.89
N ILE A 71 8.05 -8.37 -13.42
CA ILE A 71 7.44 -8.08 -12.11
C ILE A 71 7.48 -9.38 -11.28
N GLU A 72 8.08 -9.28 -10.10
CA GLU A 72 8.14 -10.34 -9.10
C GLU A 72 7.21 -9.96 -7.96
N LEU A 73 6.11 -10.70 -7.81
CA LEU A 73 5.14 -10.51 -6.74
C LEU A 73 5.48 -11.46 -5.58
N THR A 74 5.60 -10.92 -4.37
CA THR A 74 5.95 -11.68 -3.17
C THR A 74 4.89 -11.48 -2.10
N GLN A 75 4.30 -12.56 -1.62
CA GLN A 75 3.43 -12.55 -0.44
C GLN A 75 4.30 -12.46 0.82
N VAL A 76 3.97 -11.54 1.70
CA VAL A 76 4.54 -11.40 3.05
C VAL A 76 3.39 -11.58 4.04
N ASN A 77 3.50 -12.55 4.93
CA ASN A 77 2.38 -12.93 5.81
C ASN A 77 2.10 -11.93 6.93
N ASP A 78 3.09 -11.13 7.32
CA ASP A 78 2.93 -10.02 8.25
C ASP A 78 2.76 -8.72 7.45
N TYR A 79 1.62 -8.08 7.63
CA TYR A 79 1.23 -6.89 6.89
C TYR A 79 2.19 -5.71 7.11
N VAL A 80 2.47 -5.37 8.38
CA VAL A 80 3.36 -4.24 8.71
C VAL A 80 4.78 -4.52 8.28
N GLU A 81 5.24 -5.77 8.38
CA GLU A 81 6.57 -6.16 7.91
C GLU A 81 6.70 -5.99 6.38
N SER A 82 5.64 -6.26 5.61
CA SER A 82 5.64 -6.01 4.15
C SER A 82 5.93 -4.53 3.83
N ILE A 83 5.32 -3.61 4.60
CA ILE A 83 5.49 -2.16 4.44
C ILE A 83 6.88 -1.72 4.93
N ASN A 84 7.39 -2.30 6.02
CA ASN A 84 8.73 -2.04 6.52
C ASN A 84 9.81 -2.42 5.49
N GLN A 85 9.66 -3.58 4.86
CA GLN A 85 10.57 -4.03 3.79
C GLN A 85 10.50 -3.13 2.55
N TYR A 86 9.30 -2.66 2.18
CA TYR A 86 9.14 -1.65 1.14
C TYR A 86 9.83 -0.34 1.52
N THR A 87 9.64 0.13 2.74
CA THR A 87 10.25 1.37 3.27
C THR A 87 11.77 1.28 3.29
N ALA A 88 12.32 0.09 3.60
CA ALA A 88 13.74 -0.21 3.55
C ALA A 88 14.29 -0.39 2.11
N GLY A 89 13.44 -0.28 1.07
CA GLY A 89 13.85 -0.37 -0.33
C GLY A 89 14.07 -1.80 -0.85
N GLN A 90 13.59 -2.83 -0.14
CA GLN A 90 13.66 -4.21 -0.60
C GLN A 90 12.62 -4.50 -1.71
N PHE A 91 11.53 -3.74 -1.74
CA PHE A 91 10.47 -3.77 -2.75
C PHE A 91 10.31 -2.40 -3.41
N ASP A 92 9.89 -2.40 -4.66
CA ASP A 92 9.61 -1.20 -5.47
C ASP A 92 8.19 -0.69 -5.28
N ALA A 93 7.30 -1.60 -4.91
CA ALA A 93 5.90 -1.35 -4.63
C ALA A 93 5.38 -2.28 -3.52
N CYS A 94 4.30 -1.87 -2.87
CA CYS A 94 3.64 -2.65 -1.82
C CYS A 94 2.16 -2.28 -1.76
N VAL A 95 1.29 -3.24 -1.45
CA VAL A 95 -0.10 -2.92 -1.09
C VAL A 95 -0.15 -2.46 0.37
N MET A 96 -0.93 -1.42 0.63
CA MET A 96 -1.13 -0.91 1.99
C MET A 96 -2.32 0.02 2.06
N THR A 97 -2.81 0.31 3.27
CA THR A 97 -3.87 1.30 3.44
C THR A 97 -3.34 2.72 3.36
N ASN A 98 -4.24 3.69 3.16
CA ASN A 98 -3.89 5.10 3.14
C ASN A 98 -3.26 5.58 4.46
N MET A 99 -3.70 5.03 5.60
CA MET A 99 -3.11 5.35 6.90
C MET A 99 -1.67 4.86 6.99
N ASP A 100 -1.43 3.60 6.65
CA ASP A 100 -0.11 2.99 6.80
C ASP A 100 0.88 3.54 5.77
N MET A 101 0.40 3.98 4.59
CA MET A 101 1.21 4.75 3.64
C MET A 101 1.72 6.07 4.23
N LEU A 102 0.88 6.75 5.03
CA LEU A 102 1.27 7.99 5.69
C LEU A 102 2.23 7.76 6.84
N THR A 103 1.94 6.76 7.70
CA THR A 103 2.61 6.58 8.99
C THR A 103 3.91 5.80 8.90
N ILE A 104 4.10 4.96 7.88
CA ILE A 104 5.31 4.15 7.75
C ILE A 104 6.24 4.71 6.67
N PRO A 105 6.01 4.57 5.37
CA PRO A 105 6.96 5.07 4.38
C PRO A 105 7.02 6.60 4.35
N ALA A 106 5.89 7.31 4.34
CA ALA A 106 5.91 8.76 4.20
C ALA A 106 6.49 9.46 5.44
N ALA A 107 6.12 9.06 6.65
CA ALA A 107 6.72 9.55 7.89
C ALA A 107 8.20 9.13 8.01
N GLY A 108 8.56 7.96 7.49
CA GLY A 108 9.94 7.47 7.37
C GLY A 108 10.77 8.17 6.28
N GLY A 109 10.20 9.14 5.55
CA GLY A 109 10.90 9.95 4.55
C GLY A 109 10.93 9.33 3.14
N VAL A 110 10.24 8.22 2.91
CA VAL A 110 10.13 7.58 1.58
C VAL A 110 9.00 8.23 0.80
N ASP A 111 9.35 8.89 -0.32
CA ASP A 111 8.37 9.48 -1.23
C ASP A 111 7.65 8.35 -2.00
N SER A 112 6.36 8.23 -1.77
CA SER A 112 5.52 7.12 -2.24
C SER A 112 4.30 7.63 -2.99
N THR A 113 3.89 6.90 -4.04
CA THR A 113 2.75 7.24 -4.88
C THR A 113 1.70 6.14 -4.82
N ALA A 114 0.50 6.46 -4.37
CA ALA A 114 -0.68 5.62 -4.53
C ALA A 114 -1.07 5.62 -6.01
N LEU A 115 -0.79 4.51 -6.67
CA LEU A 115 -0.99 4.29 -8.09
C LEU A 115 -2.41 3.79 -8.41
N ILE A 116 -2.97 2.99 -7.50
CA ILE A 116 -4.31 2.42 -7.60
C ILE A 116 -4.99 2.59 -6.24
N ILE A 117 -6.22 3.08 -6.25
CA ILE A 117 -7.17 2.90 -5.16
C ILE A 117 -8.04 1.72 -5.59
N GLY A 118 -7.82 0.54 -4.97
CA GLY A 118 -8.47 -0.71 -5.35
C GLY A 118 -9.89 -0.78 -4.82
N ASP A 119 -10.05 -0.43 -3.58
CA ASP A 119 -11.32 -0.48 -2.86
C ASP A 119 -11.28 0.38 -1.58
N TYR A 120 -12.38 0.39 -0.85
CA TYR A 120 -12.41 0.75 0.56
C TYR A 120 -13.15 -0.29 1.38
N SER A 121 -12.72 -0.46 2.62
CA SER A 121 -13.35 -1.35 3.58
C SER A 121 -14.75 -0.86 3.95
N ASN A 122 -15.74 -1.73 3.83
CA ASN A 122 -17.15 -1.45 4.13
C ASN A 122 -17.79 -2.61 4.92
N GLY A 123 -17.13 -2.99 6.00
CA GLY A 123 -17.45 -4.13 6.85
C GLY A 123 -16.40 -5.25 6.80
N ASN A 124 -15.22 -5.00 6.20
CA ASN A 124 -14.10 -5.95 6.21
C ASN A 124 -13.26 -5.86 7.48
N ASP A 125 -13.10 -4.67 8.02
CA ASP A 125 -12.42 -4.46 9.30
C ASP A 125 -13.46 -4.43 10.42
N GLY A 126 -13.15 -5.07 11.56
CA GLY A 126 -14.13 -5.20 12.62
C GLY A 126 -13.53 -5.33 14.02
N ILE A 127 -14.33 -4.91 15.01
CA ILE A 127 -14.07 -5.06 16.44
C ILE A 127 -14.95 -6.21 16.94
N VAL A 128 -14.32 -7.24 17.48
CA VAL A 128 -14.97 -8.43 18.02
C VAL A 128 -14.80 -8.49 19.53
N LEU A 129 -15.86 -8.77 20.25
CA LEU A 129 -15.83 -9.10 21.67
C LEU A 129 -16.23 -10.55 21.91
N LYS A 130 -15.53 -11.24 22.80
CA LYS A 130 -15.99 -12.54 23.32
C LYS A 130 -17.22 -12.36 24.20
N GLY A 131 -18.19 -13.22 23.99
CA GLY A 131 -19.49 -13.22 24.64
C GLY A 131 -20.62 -12.92 23.66
N THR A 132 -21.72 -13.63 23.83
CA THR A 132 -22.92 -13.46 23.00
C THR A 132 -23.64 -12.17 23.37
N GLY A 133 -24.14 -11.43 22.36
CA GLY A 133 -24.95 -10.23 22.57
C GLY A 133 -24.20 -9.01 23.12
N LYS A 134 -22.87 -9.02 23.00
CA LYS A 134 -22.02 -7.88 23.39
C LYS A 134 -22.32 -6.65 22.54
N LYS A 135 -22.12 -5.48 23.15
CA LYS A 135 -22.18 -4.18 22.50
C LYS A 135 -20.82 -3.50 22.55
N LEU A 136 -20.57 -2.54 21.69
CA LEU A 136 -19.30 -1.84 21.65
C LEU A 136 -18.90 -1.20 22.99
N ALA A 137 -19.86 -0.66 23.76
CA ALA A 137 -19.57 -0.08 25.07
C ALA A 137 -19.00 -1.09 26.08
N ASP A 138 -19.21 -2.39 25.88
CA ASP A 138 -18.69 -3.46 26.75
C ASP A 138 -17.17 -3.65 26.60
N ILE A 139 -16.53 -2.95 25.63
CA ILE A 139 -15.09 -2.96 25.45
C ILE A 139 -14.32 -2.23 26.56
N LYS A 140 -15.01 -1.38 27.32
CA LYS A 140 -14.39 -0.58 28.39
C LYS A 140 -13.69 -1.47 29.42
N GLY A 141 -12.43 -1.14 29.71
CA GLY A 141 -11.57 -1.87 30.64
C GLY A 141 -10.95 -3.16 30.09
N GLN A 142 -11.25 -3.53 28.85
CA GLN A 142 -10.73 -4.77 28.26
C GLN A 142 -9.33 -4.60 27.65
N GLN A 143 -8.63 -5.73 27.51
CA GLN A 143 -7.46 -5.83 26.66
C GLN A 143 -7.93 -6.07 25.22
N VAL A 144 -7.45 -5.26 24.30
CA VAL A 144 -7.81 -5.31 22.89
C VAL A 144 -6.57 -5.70 22.06
N ASN A 145 -6.61 -6.91 21.53
CA ASN A 145 -5.53 -7.41 20.67
C ASN A 145 -5.75 -6.90 19.22
N LEU A 146 -4.72 -6.30 18.65
CA LEU A 146 -4.73 -5.77 17.29
C LEU A 146 -3.31 -5.53 16.81
N VAL A 147 -3.12 -5.29 15.52
CA VAL A 147 -1.85 -4.77 14.99
C VAL A 147 -1.76 -3.30 15.40
N GLU A 148 -0.90 -3.03 16.39
CA GLU A 148 -0.80 -1.70 16.99
C GLU A 148 -0.26 -0.68 15.97
N LEU A 149 -0.80 0.53 16.01
CA LEU A 149 -0.44 1.66 15.16
C LEU A 149 -0.76 1.46 13.65
N SER A 150 -1.54 0.42 13.31
CA SER A 150 -2.06 0.16 11.96
C SER A 150 -3.50 0.65 11.79
N VAL A 151 -4.07 0.36 10.63
CA VAL A 151 -5.49 0.56 10.30
C VAL A 151 -6.45 -0.02 11.35
N SER A 152 -6.12 -1.17 11.98
CA SER A 152 -6.92 -1.75 13.05
C SER A 152 -6.96 -0.85 14.30
N HIS A 153 -5.85 -0.18 14.62
CA HIS A 153 -5.81 0.79 15.70
C HIS A 153 -6.66 2.04 15.38
N TYR A 154 -6.62 2.50 14.12
CA TYR A 154 -7.50 3.56 13.64
C TYR A 154 -8.99 3.19 13.81
N LEU A 155 -9.38 1.98 13.37
CA LEU A 155 -10.75 1.51 13.51
C LEU A 155 -11.18 1.43 14.98
N LEU A 156 -10.30 0.96 15.88
CA LEU A 156 -10.56 0.96 17.32
C LEU A 156 -10.85 2.37 17.83
N ALA A 157 -10.02 3.35 17.49
CA ALA A 157 -10.22 4.74 17.93
C ALA A 157 -11.54 5.31 17.41
N ARG A 158 -11.91 5.03 16.14
CA ARG A 158 -13.20 5.44 15.57
C ARG A 158 -14.38 4.79 16.30
N GLY A 159 -14.26 3.48 16.60
CA GLY A 159 -15.26 2.74 17.37
C GLY A 159 -15.44 3.32 18.76
N LEU A 160 -14.36 3.47 19.51
CA LEU A 160 -14.39 4.04 20.87
C LEU A 160 -15.04 5.43 20.90
N ALA A 161 -14.64 6.32 19.99
CA ALA A 161 -15.21 7.66 19.88
C ALA A 161 -16.73 7.64 19.63
N SER A 162 -17.24 6.66 18.87
CA SER A 162 -18.68 6.52 18.58
C SER A 162 -19.56 6.23 19.79
N VAL A 163 -18.97 5.73 20.88
CA VAL A 163 -19.66 5.43 22.15
C VAL A 163 -19.14 6.29 23.31
N GLY A 164 -18.44 7.39 23.02
CA GLY A 164 -17.94 8.32 24.02
C GLY A 164 -16.77 7.81 24.86
N LEU A 165 -16.10 6.75 24.40
CA LEU A 165 -14.88 6.21 24.99
C LEU A 165 -13.64 6.75 24.29
N ALA A 166 -12.50 6.62 24.94
CA ALA A 166 -11.19 6.93 24.41
C ALA A 166 -10.23 5.75 24.65
N GLU A 167 -9.08 5.78 24.07
CA GLU A 167 -8.10 4.68 24.15
C GLU A 167 -7.61 4.41 25.59
N ARG A 168 -7.57 5.44 26.43
CA ARG A 168 -7.31 5.27 27.88
C ARG A 168 -8.33 4.40 28.62
N ASP A 169 -9.49 4.15 28.01
CA ASP A 169 -10.55 3.30 28.58
C ASP A 169 -10.35 1.81 28.22
N VAL A 170 -9.35 1.46 27.45
CA VAL A 170 -8.97 0.09 27.04
C VAL A 170 -7.46 -0.11 27.20
N LYS A 171 -6.99 -1.36 27.09
CA LYS A 171 -5.56 -1.66 27.02
C LYS A 171 -5.25 -2.31 25.69
N VAL A 172 -4.58 -1.59 24.79
CA VAL A 172 -4.11 -2.14 23.51
C VAL A 172 -2.99 -3.15 23.77
N VAL A 173 -3.05 -4.27 23.07
CA VAL A 173 -2.04 -5.34 23.07
C VAL A 173 -1.64 -5.60 21.63
N ASN A 174 -0.40 -5.26 21.29
CA ASN A 174 0.13 -5.50 19.95
C ASN A 174 0.16 -7.00 19.64
N THR A 175 -0.48 -7.37 18.55
CA THR A 175 -0.57 -8.75 18.07
C THR A 175 -0.55 -8.71 16.55
N SER A 176 0.42 -9.39 15.95
CA SER A 176 0.56 -9.43 14.49
C SER A 176 -0.65 -10.09 13.84
N ASP A 177 -0.98 -9.71 12.62
CA ASP A 177 -2.06 -10.34 11.85
C ASP A 177 -1.79 -11.83 11.60
N ALA A 178 -0.53 -12.23 11.46
CA ALA A 178 -0.14 -13.64 11.35
C ALA A 178 -0.51 -14.49 12.59
N ASP A 179 -0.58 -13.85 13.77
CA ASP A 179 -0.83 -14.54 15.05
C ASP A 179 -2.24 -14.30 15.61
N ILE A 180 -2.99 -13.30 15.13
CA ILE A 180 -4.20 -12.78 15.80
C ILE A 180 -5.32 -13.82 15.89
N VAL A 181 -5.45 -14.68 14.89
CA VAL A 181 -6.46 -15.75 14.89
C VAL A 181 -6.15 -16.77 15.98
N ALA A 182 -4.90 -17.20 16.08
CA ALA A 182 -4.44 -18.13 17.11
C ALA A 182 -4.56 -17.51 18.51
N ALA A 183 -4.11 -16.26 18.66
CA ALA A 183 -4.21 -15.50 19.91
C ALA A 183 -5.67 -15.36 20.38
N SER A 184 -6.61 -15.13 19.46
CA SER A 184 -8.03 -14.98 19.75
C SER A 184 -8.65 -16.23 20.38
N ALA A 185 -8.07 -17.41 20.21
CA ALA A 185 -8.54 -18.64 20.83
C ALA A 185 -8.31 -18.68 22.34
N ALA A 186 -7.28 -17.99 22.84
CA ALA A 186 -6.95 -17.98 24.26
C ALA A 186 -8.06 -17.35 25.10
N ALA A 187 -8.37 -17.92 26.29
CA ALA A 187 -9.43 -17.41 27.16
C ALA A 187 -9.16 -15.98 27.67
N SER A 188 -7.90 -15.60 27.78
CA SER A 188 -7.47 -14.27 28.21
C SER A 188 -7.69 -13.18 27.16
N VAL A 189 -7.84 -13.53 25.87
CA VAL A 189 -8.12 -12.58 24.79
C VAL A 189 -9.62 -12.41 24.68
N THR A 190 -10.13 -11.25 25.06
CA THR A 190 -11.57 -10.94 25.13
C THR A 190 -12.04 -9.94 24.09
N ALA A 191 -11.13 -9.22 23.46
CA ALA A 191 -11.41 -8.27 22.39
C ALA A 191 -10.32 -8.34 21.33
N VAL A 192 -10.73 -8.26 20.05
CA VAL A 192 -9.83 -8.31 18.89
C VAL A 192 -10.30 -7.28 17.86
N VAL A 193 -9.35 -6.61 17.20
CA VAL A 193 -9.61 -5.81 15.99
C VAL A 193 -8.76 -6.35 14.87
N THR A 194 -9.40 -6.71 13.77
CA THR A 194 -8.72 -7.26 12.60
C THR A 194 -9.60 -7.15 11.36
N TRP A 195 -9.14 -7.69 10.25
CA TRP A 195 -9.78 -7.64 8.94
C TRP A 195 -10.04 -9.04 8.35
N LYS A 196 -10.83 -9.10 7.28
CA LYS A 196 -11.12 -10.36 6.58
C LYS A 196 -9.96 -10.76 5.65
N PRO A 197 -9.60 -12.05 5.60
CA PRO A 197 -10.37 -13.21 6.07
C PRO A 197 -10.29 -13.51 7.58
N LEU A 198 -9.28 -13.00 8.31
CA LEU A 198 -9.02 -13.32 9.73
C LEU A 198 -10.23 -13.03 10.61
N LEU A 199 -10.91 -11.91 10.38
CA LEU A 199 -12.15 -11.54 11.06
C LEU A 199 -13.24 -12.59 10.86
N THR A 200 -13.38 -13.14 9.65
CA THR A 200 -14.37 -14.19 9.35
C THR A 200 -14.07 -15.43 10.17
N GLU A 201 -12.84 -15.90 10.19
CA GLU A 201 -12.42 -17.09 10.95
C GLU A 201 -12.67 -16.92 12.45
N ILE A 202 -12.42 -15.73 13.00
CA ILE A 202 -12.69 -15.43 14.41
C ILE A 202 -14.20 -15.46 14.68
N LEU A 203 -15.03 -14.91 13.78
CA LEU A 203 -16.48 -14.83 13.95
C LEU A 203 -17.19 -16.18 13.79
N GLU A 204 -16.62 -17.11 13.04
CA GLU A 204 -17.12 -18.50 12.92
C GLU A 204 -17.04 -19.28 14.25
N ARG A 205 -16.20 -18.86 15.19
CA ARG A 205 -16.11 -19.47 16.50
C ARG A 205 -17.30 -19.03 17.37
N PRO A 206 -18.04 -20.00 17.97
CA PRO A 206 -19.20 -19.67 18.80
C PRO A 206 -18.84 -18.72 19.95
N GLY A 207 -19.76 -17.82 20.27
CA GLY A 207 -19.62 -16.92 21.39
C GLY A 207 -18.85 -15.63 21.10
N ASN A 208 -18.54 -15.31 19.86
CA ASN A 208 -17.98 -14.03 19.44
C ASN A 208 -19.08 -13.09 18.90
N SER A 209 -18.97 -11.80 19.22
CA SER A 209 -19.88 -10.74 18.75
C SER A 209 -19.11 -9.70 17.97
N LEU A 210 -19.45 -9.46 16.69
CA LEU A 210 -19.02 -8.28 15.95
C LEU A 210 -19.77 -7.08 16.52
N VAL A 211 -19.06 -6.13 17.12
CA VAL A 211 -19.66 -4.99 17.83
C VAL A 211 -19.51 -3.65 17.09
N PHE A 212 -18.56 -3.58 16.17
CA PHE A 212 -18.33 -2.44 15.28
C PHE A 212 -17.57 -2.91 14.06
N ASP A 213 -17.83 -2.29 12.91
CA ASP A 213 -17.08 -2.55 11.69
C ASP A 213 -16.93 -1.30 10.83
N SER A 214 -16.09 -1.39 9.80
CA SER A 214 -15.74 -0.29 8.90
C SER A 214 -16.91 0.24 8.07
N SER A 215 -18.07 -0.42 8.01
CA SER A 215 -19.27 0.14 7.38
C SER A 215 -19.78 1.39 8.10
N LYS A 216 -19.41 1.57 9.38
CA LYS A 216 -19.72 2.77 10.16
C LYS A 216 -18.79 3.95 9.86
N THR A 217 -17.69 3.68 9.17
CA THR A 217 -16.67 4.64 8.75
C THR A 217 -16.34 4.44 7.26
N ALA A 218 -17.36 4.14 6.47
CA ALA A 218 -17.22 3.82 5.05
C ALA A 218 -16.42 4.89 4.29
N GLY A 219 -15.41 4.45 3.52
CA GLY A 219 -14.53 5.33 2.75
C GLY A 219 -13.37 5.95 3.54
N GLU A 220 -13.19 5.63 4.84
CA GLU A 220 -12.04 6.09 5.62
C GLU A 220 -10.82 5.16 5.47
N ILE A 221 -11.03 3.87 5.27
CA ILE A 221 -9.96 2.87 5.04
C ILE A 221 -9.92 2.59 3.54
N LEU A 222 -8.88 3.09 2.89
CA LEU A 222 -8.65 2.92 1.46
C LEU A 222 -7.51 1.92 1.23
N ASP A 223 -7.71 0.97 0.34
CA ASP A 223 -6.75 -0.05 -0.02
C ASP A 223 -6.02 0.32 -1.32
N LEU A 224 -4.69 0.41 -1.25
CA LEU A 224 -3.86 1.02 -2.27
C LEU A 224 -2.81 0.06 -2.82
N MET A 225 -2.48 0.20 -4.11
CA MET A 225 -1.17 -0.19 -4.62
C MET A 225 -0.26 1.04 -4.59
N VAL A 226 0.80 0.97 -3.81
CA VAL A 226 1.76 2.05 -3.57
C VAL A 226 3.09 1.72 -4.23
N VAL A 227 3.66 2.67 -4.97
CA VAL A 227 4.95 2.55 -5.65
C VAL A 227 5.89 3.64 -5.16
N ASN A 228 7.18 3.34 -4.99
CA ASN A 228 8.18 4.35 -4.72
C ASN A 228 8.17 5.40 -5.84
N SER A 229 7.99 6.67 -5.50
CA SER A 229 7.78 7.75 -6.48
C SER A 229 8.93 7.90 -7.45
N LYS A 230 10.19 7.71 -6.98
CA LYS A 230 11.36 7.74 -7.85
C LYS A 230 11.39 6.57 -8.82
N VAL A 231 11.08 5.36 -8.33
CA VAL A 231 11.00 4.16 -9.19
C VAL A 231 9.95 4.36 -10.27
N LEU A 232 8.76 4.85 -9.91
CA LEU A 232 7.66 5.10 -10.85
C LEU A 232 8.03 6.16 -11.89
N LYS A 233 8.65 7.25 -11.46
CA LYS A 233 9.11 8.34 -12.35
C LYS A 233 10.15 7.85 -13.36
N ASP A 234 11.12 7.07 -12.90
CA ASP A 234 12.21 6.56 -13.75
C ASP A 234 11.72 5.41 -14.66
N ASN A 235 10.65 4.74 -14.27
CA ASN A 235 10.12 3.55 -14.96
C ASN A 235 8.59 3.61 -15.12
N PRO A 236 8.05 4.51 -15.95
CA PRO A 236 6.60 4.66 -16.13
C PRO A 236 5.92 3.41 -16.71
N LYS A 237 6.69 2.50 -17.32
CA LYS A 237 6.22 1.20 -17.80
C LYS A 237 5.68 0.33 -16.66
N LEU A 238 6.27 0.42 -15.46
CA LEU A 238 5.79 -0.30 -14.28
C LEU A 238 4.36 0.10 -13.93
N GLY A 239 4.08 1.41 -13.85
CA GLY A 239 2.73 1.90 -13.54
C GLY A 239 1.69 1.44 -14.56
N ARG A 240 2.05 1.44 -15.86
CA ARG A 240 1.17 0.94 -16.93
C ARG A 240 0.89 -0.56 -16.79
N ALA A 241 1.92 -1.35 -16.50
CA ALA A 241 1.78 -2.80 -16.32
C ALA A 241 0.91 -3.15 -15.12
N LEU A 242 1.14 -2.50 -13.97
CA LEU A 242 0.38 -2.74 -12.74
C LEU A 242 -1.10 -2.39 -12.91
N VAL A 243 -1.39 -1.19 -13.42
CA VAL A 243 -2.78 -0.74 -13.63
C VAL A 243 -3.50 -1.60 -14.66
N GLY A 244 -2.82 -2.00 -15.74
CA GLY A 244 -3.38 -2.89 -16.75
C GLY A 244 -3.70 -4.28 -16.19
N ALA A 245 -2.77 -4.87 -15.43
CA ALA A 245 -2.98 -6.17 -14.80
C ALA A 245 -4.13 -6.13 -13.78
N TRP A 246 -4.20 -5.08 -12.98
CA TRP A 246 -5.26 -4.90 -11.99
C TRP A 246 -6.66 -4.91 -12.63
N PHE A 247 -6.92 -4.00 -13.55
CA PHE A 247 -8.26 -3.89 -14.15
C PHE A 247 -8.63 -5.07 -15.05
N GLU A 248 -7.66 -5.72 -15.69
CA GLU A 248 -7.93 -6.97 -16.41
C GLU A 248 -8.35 -8.08 -15.44
N THR A 249 -7.69 -8.19 -14.29
CA THR A 249 -8.06 -9.16 -13.25
C THR A 249 -9.44 -8.88 -12.70
N LEU A 250 -9.78 -7.63 -12.39
CA LEU A 250 -11.12 -7.26 -11.94
C LEU A 250 -12.19 -7.57 -12.99
N ALA A 251 -11.89 -7.36 -14.27
CA ALA A 251 -12.83 -7.72 -15.35
C ALA A 251 -13.07 -9.24 -15.41
N VAL A 252 -12.03 -10.06 -15.16
CA VAL A 252 -12.20 -11.52 -15.05
C VAL A 252 -13.07 -11.90 -13.86
N MET A 253 -12.84 -11.29 -12.69
CA MET A 253 -13.67 -11.54 -11.50
C MET A 253 -15.15 -11.22 -11.70
N GLN A 254 -15.46 -10.20 -12.48
CA GLN A 254 -16.84 -9.80 -12.78
C GLN A 254 -17.52 -10.66 -13.85
N ALA A 255 -16.76 -11.47 -14.58
CA ALA A 255 -17.32 -12.32 -15.61
C ALA A 255 -18.25 -13.37 -15.00
N LYS A 256 -19.50 -13.44 -15.50
CA LYS A 256 -20.52 -14.39 -15.04
C LYS A 256 -20.44 -15.72 -15.82
N ASP A 257 -19.24 -16.23 -16.00
CA ASP A 257 -18.95 -17.45 -16.73
C ASP A 257 -18.03 -18.38 -15.90
N ALA A 258 -17.64 -19.49 -16.49
CA ALA A 258 -16.74 -20.47 -15.83
C ALA A 258 -15.38 -19.86 -15.49
N LYS A 259 -14.88 -18.88 -16.27
CA LYS A 259 -13.61 -18.24 -16.04
C LYS A 259 -13.67 -17.31 -14.82
N GLY A 260 -14.71 -16.51 -14.68
CA GLY A 260 -14.94 -15.67 -13.50
C GLY A 260 -15.12 -16.51 -12.23
N THR A 261 -15.92 -17.58 -12.32
CA THR A 261 -16.09 -18.51 -11.20
C THR A 261 -14.78 -19.17 -10.79
N ALA A 262 -13.95 -19.61 -11.75
CA ALA A 262 -12.64 -20.19 -11.47
C ALA A 262 -11.69 -19.18 -10.79
N ALA A 263 -11.68 -17.93 -11.23
CA ALA A 263 -10.88 -16.87 -10.62
C ALA A 263 -11.27 -16.62 -9.16
N LEU A 264 -12.56 -16.47 -8.88
CA LEU A 264 -13.07 -16.29 -7.51
C LEU A 264 -12.81 -17.52 -6.62
N THR A 265 -12.90 -18.73 -7.17
CA THR A 265 -12.58 -19.98 -6.46
C THR A 265 -11.09 -20.08 -6.13
N HIS A 266 -10.22 -19.65 -7.05
CA HIS A 266 -8.77 -19.58 -6.79
C HIS A 266 -8.48 -18.64 -5.63
N MET A 267 -9.00 -17.40 -5.68
CA MET A 267 -8.79 -16.40 -4.64
C MET A 267 -9.35 -16.85 -3.28
N ALA A 268 -10.51 -17.48 -3.28
CA ALA A 268 -11.11 -18.06 -2.09
C ALA A 268 -10.16 -19.08 -1.44
N LYS A 269 -9.68 -20.05 -2.22
CA LYS A 269 -8.75 -21.06 -1.74
C LYS A 269 -7.44 -20.47 -1.21
N ALA A 270 -6.87 -19.51 -1.94
CA ALA A 270 -5.63 -18.83 -1.56
C ALA A 270 -5.79 -17.99 -0.28
N SER A 271 -6.99 -17.49 0.00
CA SER A 271 -7.33 -16.79 1.25
C SER A 271 -7.75 -17.69 2.40
N GLY A 272 -7.72 -19.04 2.20
CA GLY A 272 -8.15 -20.00 3.22
C GLY A 272 -9.67 -20.17 3.35
N ALA A 273 -10.46 -19.66 2.39
CA ALA A 273 -11.92 -19.67 2.40
C ALA A 273 -12.50 -20.57 1.31
N ASP A 274 -13.78 -20.91 1.43
CA ASP A 274 -14.56 -21.43 0.30
C ASP A 274 -15.13 -20.26 -0.55
N LEU A 275 -15.69 -20.58 -1.71
CA LEU A 275 -16.22 -19.58 -2.64
C LEU A 275 -17.39 -18.77 -2.04
N ALA A 276 -18.23 -19.37 -1.21
CA ALA A 276 -19.37 -18.68 -0.60
C ALA A 276 -18.89 -17.68 0.46
N GLN A 277 -17.95 -18.11 1.31
CA GLN A 277 -17.27 -17.24 2.29
C GLN A 277 -16.56 -16.07 1.61
N PHE A 278 -15.78 -16.34 0.55
CA PHE A 278 -15.06 -15.31 -0.20
C PHE A 278 -16.03 -14.29 -0.84
N ASN A 279 -17.13 -14.75 -1.45
CA ASN A 279 -18.15 -13.86 -1.97
C ASN A 279 -18.81 -13.01 -0.87
N GLY A 280 -19.02 -13.57 0.32
CA GLY A 280 -19.50 -12.84 1.49
C GLY A 280 -18.51 -11.78 1.97
N MET A 281 -17.22 -12.06 1.90
CA MET A 281 -16.16 -11.08 2.21
C MET A 281 -16.09 -9.97 1.15
N LEU A 282 -16.16 -10.30 -0.15
CA LEU A 282 -16.21 -9.32 -1.23
C LEU A 282 -17.44 -8.40 -1.14
N ALA A 283 -18.58 -8.88 -0.64
CA ALA A 283 -19.79 -8.07 -0.46
C ALA A 283 -19.59 -6.93 0.57
N THR A 284 -18.56 -7.03 1.42
CA THR A 284 -18.17 -6.00 2.39
C THR A 284 -16.89 -5.25 1.98
N THR A 285 -16.45 -5.44 0.74
CA THR A 285 -15.36 -4.71 0.09
C THR A 285 -15.95 -3.86 -1.02
N ASN A 286 -15.86 -2.54 -0.89
CA ASN A 286 -16.35 -1.66 -1.95
C ASN A 286 -15.32 -1.49 -3.05
N MET A 287 -15.18 -2.52 -3.89
CA MET A 287 -14.24 -2.54 -4.99
C MET A 287 -14.53 -1.45 -6.03
N TYR A 288 -13.52 -0.77 -6.51
CA TYR A 288 -13.59 0.10 -7.69
C TYR A 288 -13.35 -0.74 -8.94
N TRP A 289 -14.39 -1.43 -9.37
CA TRP A 289 -14.35 -2.48 -10.39
C TRP A 289 -13.84 -2.06 -11.76
N THR A 290 -13.90 -0.78 -12.08
CA THR A 290 -13.50 -0.27 -13.40
C THR A 290 -12.53 0.89 -13.27
N PRO A 291 -11.71 1.16 -14.32
CA PRO A 291 -10.86 2.35 -14.32
C PRO A 291 -11.65 3.65 -14.11
N GLN A 292 -12.88 3.73 -14.60
CA GLN A 292 -13.74 4.91 -14.46
C GLN A 292 -14.15 5.13 -12.99
N THR A 293 -14.56 4.07 -12.29
CA THR A 293 -14.94 4.17 -10.87
C THR A 293 -13.74 4.49 -9.98
N ALA A 294 -12.57 3.89 -10.25
CA ALA A 294 -11.33 4.22 -9.54
C ALA A 294 -10.87 5.66 -9.82
N LEU A 295 -10.98 6.12 -11.07
CA LEU A 295 -10.66 7.51 -11.43
C LEU A 295 -11.57 8.51 -10.70
N ALA A 296 -12.85 8.18 -10.56
CA ALA A 296 -13.81 8.99 -9.79
C ALA A 296 -13.39 9.06 -8.31
N ALA A 297 -12.92 7.96 -7.72
CA ALA A 297 -12.42 7.93 -6.33
C ALA A 297 -11.20 8.87 -6.15
N PHE A 298 -10.22 8.84 -7.06
CA PHE A 298 -9.09 9.76 -7.03
C PHE A 298 -9.49 11.24 -7.08
N ASN A 299 -10.57 11.56 -7.80
CA ASN A 299 -11.04 12.93 -7.97
C ASN A 299 -12.11 13.35 -6.96
N SER A 300 -12.51 12.44 -6.06
CA SER A 300 -13.52 12.73 -5.04
C SER A 300 -12.98 13.73 -4.00
N PRO A 301 -13.77 14.71 -3.59
CA PRO A 301 -13.42 15.56 -2.45
C PRO A 301 -13.31 14.78 -1.15
N ASP A 302 -13.97 13.62 -1.04
CA ASP A 302 -13.90 12.75 0.13
C ASP A 302 -12.50 12.15 0.32
N LEU A 303 -11.72 11.95 -0.76
CA LEU A 303 -10.34 11.51 -0.65
C LEU A 303 -9.49 12.46 0.21
N ILE A 304 -9.65 13.78 0.01
CA ILE A 304 -8.93 14.78 0.81
C ILE A 304 -9.44 14.78 2.25
N LYS A 305 -10.76 14.73 2.43
CA LYS A 305 -11.40 14.72 3.76
C LYS A 305 -10.98 13.49 4.58
N THR A 306 -10.99 12.31 3.98
CA THR A 306 -10.53 11.07 4.61
C THR A 306 -9.07 11.19 5.05
N ASN A 307 -8.18 11.62 4.16
CA ASN A 307 -6.77 11.75 4.52
C ASN A 307 -6.50 12.88 5.55
N ASP A 308 -7.38 13.87 5.64
CA ASP A 308 -7.31 14.87 6.73
C ASP A 308 -7.68 14.28 8.11
N LEU A 309 -8.66 13.38 8.17
CA LEU A 309 -8.97 12.61 9.38
C LEU A 309 -7.81 11.70 9.77
N VAL A 310 -7.27 10.95 8.82
CA VAL A 310 -6.16 10.03 9.03
C VAL A 310 -4.91 10.75 9.53
N ARG A 311 -4.49 11.85 8.91
CA ARG A 311 -3.28 12.58 9.33
C ARG A 311 -3.41 13.22 10.73
N LYS A 312 -4.60 13.67 11.10
CA LYS A 312 -4.88 14.19 12.44
C LYS A 312 -4.77 13.08 13.48
N PHE A 313 -5.42 11.95 13.23
CA PHE A 313 -5.27 10.76 14.08
C PHE A 313 -3.80 10.34 14.19
N SER A 314 -3.09 10.24 13.08
CA SER A 314 -1.69 9.83 13.06
C SER A 314 -0.80 10.77 13.86
N PHE A 315 -1.06 12.07 13.80
CA PHE A 315 -0.34 13.05 14.63
C PHE A 315 -0.67 12.89 16.12
N GLU A 316 -1.95 12.75 16.48
CA GLU A 316 -2.39 12.54 17.86
C GLU A 316 -1.77 11.29 18.48
N LYS A 317 -1.45 10.28 17.67
CA LYS A 317 -0.78 9.04 18.08
C LYS A 317 0.75 9.09 18.01
N GLY A 318 1.34 10.21 17.60
CA GLY A 318 2.77 10.33 17.44
C GLY A 318 3.38 9.58 16.24
N LEU A 319 2.54 9.15 15.28
CA LEU A 319 2.93 8.30 14.15
C LEU A 319 3.62 9.06 13.00
N LEU A 320 3.68 10.38 13.08
CA LEU A 320 4.35 11.21 12.07
C LEU A 320 5.83 11.46 12.40
N GLY A 321 6.37 10.73 13.38
CA GLY A 321 7.76 10.82 13.84
C GLY A 321 7.94 11.79 15.03
N GLU A 322 8.99 11.57 15.83
CA GLU A 322 9.28 12.33 17.06
C GLU A 322 9.47 13.84 16.81
N GLY A 323 9.87 14.23 15.60
CA GLY A 323 10.06 15.64 15.21
C GLY A 323 8.78 16.34 14.73
N ALA A 324 7.67 15.65 14.58
CA ALA A 324 6.43 16.22 14.07
C ALA A 324 5.81 17.20 15.07
N LYS A 325 5.65 18.46 14.68
CA LYS A 325 5.07 19.52 15.54
C LYS A 325 3.56 19.70 15.31
N SER A 326 3.03 19.13 14.26
CA SER A 326 1.61 19.19 13.88
C SER A 326 1.28 18.06 12.89
N ALA A 327 0.01 17.87 12.60
CA ALA A 327 -0.45 16.98 11.53
C ALA A 327 0.07 17.39 10.13
N ASP A 328 0.61 18.59 10.00
CA ASP A 328 1.18 19.12 8.75
C ASP A 328 2.65 18.71 8.53
N ALA A 329 3.25 17.90 9.38
CA ALA A 329 4.66 17.51 9.28
C ALA A 329 4.99 16.79 7.95
N VAL A 330 4.07 15.98 7.44
CA VAL A 330 4.16 15.28 6.16
C VAL A 330 3.16 15.89 5.18
N GLY A 331 3.61 16.14 3.94
CA GLY A 331 2.77 16.61 2.84
C GLY A 331 2.13 15.45 2.08
N ILE A 332 0.85 15.61 1.78
CA ILE A 332 0.05 14.70 0.96
C ILE A 332 -0.39 15.47 -0.29
N GLU A 333 0.02 15.00 -1.46
CA GLU A 333 -0.37 15.58 -2.74
C GLU A 333 -1.53 14.79 -3.36
N PHE A 334 -2.53 15.51 -3.85
CA PHE A 334 -3.72 14.99 -4.50
C PHE A 334 -3.81 15.46 -5.96
N PRO A 335 -4.69 14.88 -6.77
CA PRO A 335 -4.94 15.31 -8.13
C PRO A 335 -5.18 16.84 -8.24
N ALA A 336 -4.79 17.42 -9.36
CA ALA A 336 -4.84 18.84 -9.65
C ALA A 336 -3.98 19.72 -8.70
N GLY A 337 -2.92 19.17 -8.12
CA GLY A 337 -1.94 19.89 -7.30
C GLY A 337 -2.45 20.33 -5.93
N LYS A 338 -3.58 19.78 -5.48
CA LYS A 338 -4.06 20.02 -4.11
C LYS A 338 -3.14 19.36 -3.10
N THR A 339 -2.89 19.99 -1.97
CA THR A 339 -1.99 19.49 -0.93
C THR A 339 -2.61 19.65 0.45
N LEU A 340 -2.48 18.62 1.29
CA LEU A 340 -2.62 18.70 2.74
C LEU A 340 -1.24 18.65 3.39
N GLY A 341 -1.07 19.34 4.50
CA GLY A 341 0.19 19.36 5.24
C GLY A 341 1.29 20.15 4.53
N SER A 342 2.55 19.79 4.77
CA SER A 342 3.73 20.53 4.30
C SER A 342 3.96 20.38 2.80
N SER A 343 3.76 21.46 2.04
CA SER A 343 4.08 21.49 0.60
C SER A 343 5.58 21.35 0.31
N SER A 344 6.45 21.61 1.30
CA SER A 344 7.91 21.44 1.17
C SER A 344 8.38 20.03 1.56
N ASN A 345 7.52 19.19 2.12
CA ASN A 345 7.84 17.82 2.52
C ASN A 345 6.76 16.83 2.05
N ILE A 346 6.44 16.85 0.76
CA ILE A 346 5.48 15.91 0.17
C ILE A 346 6.15 14.54 0.08
N ARG A 347 5.55 13.53 0.75
CA ARG A 347 6.00 12.14 0.79
C ARG A 347 4.91 11.14 0.44
N MET A 348 3.67 11.56 0.40
CA MET A 348 2.52 10.76 0.01
C MET A 348 1.84 11.42 -1.18
N ARG A 349 1.57 10.66 -2.26
CA ARG A 349 0.97 11.19 -3.49
C ARG A 349 -0.16 10.28 -3.96
N PHE A 350 -1.21 10.88 -4.47
CA PHE A 350 -2.30 10.19 -5.18
C PHE A 350 -2.23 10.58 -6.66
N ASP A 351 -1.75 9.66 -7.52
CA ASP A 351 -1.58 9.93 -8.96
C ASP A 351 -2.60 9.15 -9.80
N PRO A 352 -3.64 9.81 -10.34
CA PRO A 352 -4.66 9.18 -11.18
C PRO A 352 -4.20 8.95 -12.62
N SER A 353 -3.01 9.40 -13.03
CA SER A 353 -2.60 9.46 -14.43
C SER A 353 -2.65 8.10 -15.14
N TYR A 354 -2.20 7.05 -14.47
CA TYR A 354 -2.19 5.69 -15.02
C TYR A 354 -3.59 5.08 -15.07
N VAL A 355 -4.40 5.32 -14.04
CA VAL A 355 -5.82 4.89 -14.04
C VAL A 355 -6.59 5.63 -15.13
N LYS A 356 -6.27 6.92 -15.36
CA LYS A 356 -6.84 7.67 -16.48
C LYS A 356 -6.45 7.07 -17.83
N LEU A 357 -5.20 6.63 -18.02
CA LEU A 357 -4.81 5.92 -19.25
C LEU A 357 -5.63 4.65 -19.45
N ALA A 358 -5.91 3.89 -18.38
CA ALA A 358 -6.79 2.72 -18.45
C ALA A 358 -8.22 3.11 -18.83
N ALA A 359 -8.76 4.15 -18.20
CA ALA A 359 -10.13 4.65 -18.48
C ALA A 359 -10.28 5.14 -19.93
N ASP A 360 -9.22 5.71 -20.50
CA ASP A 360 -9.16 6.18 -21.90
C ASP A 360 -8.82 5.06 -22.92
N GLY A 361 -8.55 3.81 -22.47
CA GLY A 361 -8.12 2.70 -23.33
C GLY A 361 -6.72 2.88 -23.93
N LYS A 362 -5.80 3.58 -23.23
CA LYS A 362 -4.46 3.94 -23.71
C LYS A 362 -3.30 3.22 -22.98
N LEU A 363 -3.60 2.13 -22.26
CA LEU A 363 -2.59 1.25 -21.70
C LEU A 363 -2.01 0.28 -22.73
#